data_274663651b990490853e4b3a3af3fd16
#
_entry.id   274663651b990490853e4b3a3af3fd16
#
_cell.length_a   1.000
_cell.length_b   1.000
_cell.length_c   1.000
_cell.angle_alpha   90.00
_cell.angle_beta   90.00
_cell.angle_gamma   90.00
#
_symmetry.space_group_name_H-M   'P 1'
#
loop_
_entity.id
_entity.type
_entity.pdbx_description
1 polymer ?
#
loop_
_entity_poly.entity_id
_entity_poly.type
_entity_poly.pdbx_seq_one_letter_code
_entity_poly.pdbx_strand_id
1 'polypeptide(L)'
;YSELENTTLSQRPALTQLSAKGLNSYFTAYTKYVKDQVFGRDQWISLQSMVETTLLQKEQNGGILLGREHMMFPRTYGLLSSEERTLPKNTAALTSLCQRYPGKVNVLVAPAASDIYKDNVPANAPLLDEDGYLDQLSAAVQAAGGSFVDVRQTLTAHKSEYIYYRTD
;
A
#
# COMPACT_ATOMS: atom_id res chain seq x y z
N TYR A 1 3.02 -16.45 19.21
CA TYR A 1 3.14 -15.06 18.77
C TYR A 1 4.48 -14.88 18.06
N SER A 2 4.51 -14.20 16.93
CA SER A 2 5.73 -13.78 16.25
C SER A 2 5.94 -12.28 16.53
N GLU A 3 7.05 -11.94 17.17
CA GLU A 3 7.41 -10.54 17.41
C GLU A 3 7.84 -9.86 16.10
N LEU A 4 8.47 -10.60 15.20
CA LEU A 4 8.95 -10.08 13.92
C LEU A 4 7.81 -9.60 13.02
N GLU A 5 6.71 -10.36 12.98
CA GLU A 5 5.54 -10.04 12.14
C GLU A 5 4.42 -9.35 12.92
N ASN A 6 4.60 -9.16 14.23
CA ASN A 6 3.58 -8.64 15.15
C ASN A 6 2.23 -9.35 15.00
N THR A 7 2.25 -10.66 14.79
CA THR A 7 1.05 -11.47 14.54
C THR A 7 0.93 -12.65 15.49
N THR A 8 -0.31 -13.05 15.78
CA THR A 8 -0.58 -14.26 16.53
C THR A 8 -0.45 -15.46 15.60
N LEU A 9 0.41 -16.42 15.99
CA LEU A 9 0.61 -17.66 15.23
C LEU A 9 -0.69 -18.47 15.17
N SER A 10 -0.92 -19.14 14.03
CA SER A 10 -2.11 -19.93 13.78
C SER A 10 -2.19 -21.11 14.75
N GLN A 11 -3.36 -21.35 15.29
CA GLN A 11 -3.63 -22.51 16.11
C GLN A 11 -4.05 -23.72 15.25
N ARG A 12 -3.86 -24.93 15.79
CA ARG A 12 -4.29 -26.14 15.11
C ARG A 12 -5.80 -26.13 14.85
N PRO A 13 -6.24 -26.23 13.58
CA PRO A 13 -7.66 -26.26 13.28
C PRO A 13 -8.32 -27.50 13.89
N ALA A 14 -9.52 -27.35 14.44
CA ALA A 14 -10.26 -28.43 15.03
C ALA A 14 -10.77 -29.43 13.97
N LEU A 15 -10.72 -30.72 14.24
CA LEU A 15 -11.21 -31.77 13.33
C LEU A 15 -12.71 -31.62 13.01
N THR A 16 -13.46 -30.97 13.89
CA THR A 16 -14.89 -30.66 13.67
C THR A 16 -15.13 -29.72 12.46
N GLN A 17 -14.12 -29.02 12.00
CA GLN A 17 -14.16 -28.18 10.80
C GLN A 17 -13.96 -28.99 9.51
N LEU A 18 -13.64 -30.28 9.63
CA LEU A 18 -13.44 -31.19 8.51
C LEU A 18 -14.81 -31.64 7.97
N SER A 19 -15.40 -30.87 7.10
CA SER A 19 -16.61 -31.24 6.38
C SER A 19 -16.32 -31.40 4.88
N ALA A 20 -17.15 -32.15 4.15
CA ALA A 20 -16.95 -32.36 2.70
C ALA A 20 -16.89 -31.05 1.90
N LYS A 21 -17.58 -30.00 2.36
CA LYS A 21 -17.55 -28.66 1.74
C LYS A 21 -16.42 -27.77 2.28
N GLY A 22 -15.80 -28.13 3.41
CA GLY A 22 -14.76 -27.36 4.09
C GLY A 22 -13.36 -27.98 3.99
N LEU A 23 -13.19 -29.03 3.19
CA LEU A 23 -11.93 -29.78 3.12
C LEU A 23 -10.75 -28.86 2.71
N ASN A 24 -10.93 -28.07 1.67
CA ASN A 24 -9.90 -27.16 1.20
C ASN A 24 -9.56 -26.06 2.23
N SER A 25 -10.57 -25.52 2.91
CA SER A 25 -10.35 -24.51 3.96
C SER A 25 -9.63 -25.10 5.17
N TYR A 26 -9.96 -26.35 5.54
CA TYR A 26 -9.27 -27.07 6.61
C TYR A 26 -7.79 -27.29 6.25
N PHE A 27 -7.49 -27.80 5.06
CA PHE A 27 -6.11 -28.02 4.64
C PHE A 27 -5.32 -26.71 4.51
N THR A 28 -5.95 -25.62 4.05
CA THR A 28 -5.32 -24.30 4.04
C THR A 28 -4.97 -23.83 5.44
N ALA A 29 -5.90 -23.94 6.39
CA ALA A 29 -5.69 -23.58 7.79
C ALA A 29 -4.62 -24.48 8.46
N TYR A 30 -4.64 -25.79 8.17
CA TYR A 30 -3.65 -26.72 8.69
C TYR A 30 -2.26 -26.45 8.14
N THR A 31 -2.15 -26.17 6.85
CA THR A 31 -0.87 -25.81 6.21
C THR A 31 -0.30 -24.52 6.82
N LYS A 32 -1.16 -23.52 7.05
CA LYS A 32 -0.75 -22.29 7.73
C LYS A 32 -0.25 -22.58 9.15
N TYR A 33 -1.00 -23.39 9.91
CA TYR A 33 -0.58 -23.83 11.25
C TYR A 33 0.80 -24.50 11.23
N VAL A 34 1.02 -25.47 10.33
CA VAL A 34 2.31 -26.17 10.24
C VAL A 34 3.46 -25.21 9.90
N LYS A 35 3.24 -24.30 8.97
CA LYS A 35 4.24 -23.26 8.62
C LYS A 35 4.58 -22.37 9.82
N ASP A 36 3.58 -22.02 10.62
CA ASP A 36 3.77 -21.17 11.79
C ASP A 36 4.50 -21.88 12.94
N GLN A 37 4.50 -23.22 12.94
CA GLN A 37 5.17 -24.05 13.99
C GLN A 37 6.60 -24.48 13.62
N VAL A 38 7.14 -24.02 12.49
CA VAL A 38 8.53 -24.36 12.11
C VAL A 38 9.49 -23.79 13.14
N PHE A 39 10.35 -24.65 13.67
CA PHE A 39 11.37 -24.23 14.64
C PHE A 39 12.30 -23.18 14.04
N GLY A 40 12.52 -22.11 14.78
CA GLY A 40 13.34 -21.00 14.30
C GLY A 40 12.75 -20.24 13.10
N ARG A 41 11.42 -20.24 12.92
CA ARG A 41 10.73 -19.60 11.80
C ARG A 41 11.15 -18.16 11.61
N ASP A 42 11.17 -17.37 12.67
CA ASP A 42 11.52 -15.94 12.60
C ASP A 42 12.99 -15.73 12.20
N GLN A 43 13.89 -16.64 12.62
CA GLN A 43 15.29 -16.64 12.19
C GLN A 43 15.43 -16.98 10.71
N TRP A 44 14.64 -17.94 10.20
CA TRP A 44 14.63 -18.27 8.77
C TRP A 44 14.09 -17.13 7.91
N ILE A 45 13.03 -16.45 8.36
CA ILE A 45 12.49 -15.27 7.67
C ILE A 45 13.54 -14.14 7.66
N SER A 46 14.19 -13.89 8.79
CA SER A 46 15.26 -12.88 8.87
C SER A 46 16.44 -13.21 7.98
N LEU A 47 16.86 -14.48 7.95
CA LEU A 47 17.93 -14.95 7.08
C LEU A 47 17.55 -14.78 5.59
N GLN A 48 16.35 -15.18 5.22
CA GLN A 48 15.84 -15.00 3.86
C GLN A 48 15.85 -13.52 3.47
N SER A 49 15.31 -12.64 4.30
CA SER A 49 15.29 -11.20 4.06
C SER A 49 16.72 -10.65 3.92
N MET A 50 17.63 -11.06 4.79
CA MET A 50 19.04 -10.65 4.71
C MET A 50 19.69 -11.10 3.40
N VAL A 51 19.48 -12.35 2.97
CA VAL A 51 20.01 -12.86 1.69
C VAL A 51 19.41 -12.10 0.52
N GLU A 52 18.11 -11.86 0.53
CA GLU A 52 17.42 -11.15 -0.54
C GLU A 52 17.89 -9.70 -0.67
N THR A 53 18.07 -9.00 0.44
CA THR A 53 18.46 -7.58 0.43
C THR A 53 19.97 -7.38 0.26
N THR A 54 20.81 -8.22 0.90
CA THR A 54 22.26 -8.01 0.93
C THR A 54 22.98 -8.74 -0.19
N LEU A 55 22.63 -10.02 -0.44
CA LEU A 55 23.32 -10.85 -1.43
C LEU A 55 22.70 -10.69 -2.82
N LEU A 56 21.36 -10.75 -2.91
CA LEU A 56 20.65 -10.64 -4.18
C LEU A 56 20.31 -9.19 -4.55
N GLN A 57 20.57 -8.23 -3.66
CA GLN A 57 20.30 -6.79 -3.85
C GLN A 57 18.92 -6.51 -4.42
N LYS A 58 17.93 -7.24 -3.95
CA LYS A 58 16.54 -7.01 -4.37
C LYS A 58 16.06 -5.65 -3.88
N GLU A 59 15.53 -4.86 -4.79
CA GLU A 59 14.92 -3.54 -4.50
C GLU A 59 13.50 -3.66 -3.93
N GLN A 60 12.99 -4.88 -3.76
CA GLN A 60 11.68 -5.13 -3.17
C GLN A 60 11.70 -6.36 -2.28
N ASN A 61 10.92 -6.31 -1.20
CA ASN A 61 10.68 -7.43 -0.30
C ASN A 61 9.22 -7.41 0.19
N GLY A 62 8.51 -8.52 0.05
CA GLY A 62 7.14 -8.67 0.57
C GLY A 62 6.11 -7.65 0.07
N GLY A 63 6.31 -7.03 -1.09
CA GLY A 63 5.43 -5.98 -1.62
C GLY A 63 5.82 -4.56 -1.19
N ILE A 64 6.97 -4.40 -0.55
CA ILE A 64 7.57 -3.12 -0.17
C ILE A 64 8.76 -2.85 -1.08
N LEU A 65 8.87 -1.65 -1.61
CA LEU A 65 10.04 -1.15 -2.30
C LEU A 65 11.04 -0.61 -1.28
N LEU A 66 12.28 -1.03 -1.39
CA LEU A 66 13.37 -0.58 -0.53
C LEU A 66 14.05 0.62 -1.20
N GLY A 67 13.73 1.80 -0.72
CA GLY A 67 14.26 3.05 -1.24
C GLY A 67 15.58 3.47 -0.61
N ARG A 68 16.10 4.59 -1.07
CA ARG A 68 17.29 5.22 -0.51
C ARG A 68 16.97 5.79 0.89
N GLU A 69 18.02 6.04 1.68
CA GLU A 69 17.93 6.63 3.04
C GLU A 69 17.02 5.84 3.99
N HIS A 70 17.00 4.51 3.82
CA HIS A 70 16.17 3.60 4.62
C HIS A 70 14.66 3.88 4.53
N MET A 71 14.21 4.47 3.43
CA MET A 71 12.79 4.64 3.18
C MET A 71 12.20 3.38 2.57
N MET A 72 11.01 3.04 3.01
CA MET A 72 10.19 1.94 2.47
C MET A 72 8.94 2.53 1.83
N PHE A 73 8.59 2.03 0.65
CA PHE A 73 7.41 2.48 -0.06
C PHE A 73 6.48 1.30 -0.34
N PRO A 74 5.19 1.41 -0.08
CA PRO A 74 4.24 0.42 -0.52
C PRO A 74 4.32 0.24 -2.03
N ARG A 75 4.24 -1.01 -2.48
CA ARG A 75 4.17 -1.31 -3.90
C ARG A 75 2.80 -0.91 -4.45
N THR A 76 2.72 0.23 -5.12
CA THR A 76 1.48 0.76 -5.70
C THR A 76 1.30 0.40 -7.17
N TYR A 77 2.31 -0.14 -7.83
CA TYR A 77 2.22 -0.58 -9.22
C TYR A 77 1.64 -1.99 -9.34
N GLY A 78 0.97 -2.26 -10.44
CA GLY A 78 0.28 -3.53 -10.67
C GLY A 78 -1.13 -3.63 -10.06
N LEU A 79 -1.64 -2.53 -9.59
CA LEU A 79 -2.99 -2.33 -9.06
C LEU A 79 -4.06 -2.33 -10.19
N LEU A 80 -3.67 -2.70 -11.32
CA LEU A 80 -4.11 -2.20 -12.61
C LEU A 80 -5.53 -2.58 -13.03
N SER A 81 -6.18 -3.59 -12.50
CA SER A 81 -7.49 -3.98 -13.04
C SER A 81 -8.69 -3.60 -12.18
N SER A 82 -8.53 -3.55 -10.87
CA SER A 82 -9.62 -3.16 -9.95
C SER A 82 -9.63 -1.67 -9.64
N GLU A 83 -8.47 -1.06 -9.57
CA GLU A 83 -8.31 0.35 -9.17
C GLU A 83 -8.48 1.31 -10.34
N GLU A 84 -8.05 0.96 -11.54
CA GLU A 84 -8.45 1.70 -12.76
C GLU A 84 -9.97 1.84 -12.90
N ARG A 85 -10.73 0.89 -12.33
CA ARG A 85 -12.19 0.98 -12.28
C ARG A 85 -12.72 1.76 -11.09
N THR A 86 -11.93 1.87 -10.02
CA THR A 86 -12.33 2.54 -8.77
C THR A 86 -12.10 4.04 -8.86
N LEU A 87 -11.00 4.48 -9.45
CA LEU A 87 -10.67 5.90 -9.60
C LEU A 87 -11.77 6.70 -10.32
N PRO A 88 -12.27 6.29 -11.51
CA PRO A 88 -13.37 7.00 -12.16
C PRO A 88 -14.66 7.03 -11.34
N LYS A 89 -14.96 5.95 -10.61
CA LYS A 89 -16.13 5.90 -9.73
C LYS A 89 -16.00 6.88 -8.56
N ASN A 90 -14.83 6.94 -7.95
CA ASN A 90 -14.57 7.89 -6.85
C ASN A 90 -14.64 9.34 -7.35
N THR A 91 -14.04 9.63 -8.51
CA THR A 91 -14.15 10.94 -9.16
C THR A 91 -15.60 11.33 -9.42
N ALA A 92 -16.40 10.40 -9.99
CA ALA A 92 -17.83 10.64 -10.24
C ALA A 92 -18.62 10.87 -8.95
N ALA A 93 -18.31 10.15 -7.87
CA ALA A 93 -18.97 10.37 -6.57
C ALA A 93 -18.62 11.74 -5.99
N LEU A 94 -17.36 12.15 -6.04
CA LEU A 94 -16.90 13.46 -5.57
C LEU A 94 -17.51 14.59 -6.39
N THR A 95 -17.51 14.50 -7.71
CA THR A 95 -18.13 15.52 -8.58
C THR A 95 -19.63 15.64 -8.34
N SER A 96 -20.33 14.51 -8.16
CA SER A 96 -21.76 14.53 -7.80
C SER A 96 -22.01 15.23 -6.46
N LEU A 97 -21.13 15.02 -5.47
CA LEU A 97 -21.21 15.72 -4.18
C LEU A 97 -20.98 17.22 -4.34
N CYS A 98 -19.98 17.63 -5.13
CA CYS A 98 -19.69 19.04 -5.41
C CYS A 98 -20.87 19.72 -6.12
N GLN A 99 -21.48 19.07 -7.11
CA GLN A 99 -22.67 19.58 -7.81
C GLN A 99 -23.87 19.75 -6.88
N ARG A 100 -24.03 18.83 -5.91
CA ARG A 100 -25.12 18.91 -4.95
C ARG A 100 -24.94 20.03 -3.91
N TYR A 101 -23.67 20.38 -3.59
CA TYR A 101 -23.33 21.38 -2.59
C TYR A 101 -22.29 22.36 -3.14
N PRO A 102 -22.64 23.18 -4.16
CA PRO A 102 -21.69 24.06 -4.84
C PRO A 102 -21.08 25.06 -3.86
N GLY A 103 -19.76 25.22 -3.95
CA GLY A 103 -18.99 26.13 -3.08
C GLY A 103 -18.84 25.71 -1.62
N LYS A 104 -19.37 24.54 -1.24
CA LYS A 104 -19.30 24.05 0.16
C LYS A 104 -18.40 22.83 0.33
N VAL A 105 -17.91 22.23 -0.77
CA VAL A 105 -17.10 21.02 -0.73
C VAL A 105 -15.65 21.38 -1.00
N ASN A 106 -14.78 21.06 -0.06
CA ASN A 106 -13.34 21.14 -0.23
C ASN A 106 -12.79 19.72 -0.27
N VAL A 107 -12.04 19.39 -1.33
CA VAL A 107 -11.41 18.08 -1.51
C VAL A 107 -9.91 18.26 -1.32
N LEU A 108 -9.34 17.47 -0.43
CA LEU A 108 -7.90 17.33 -0.21
C LEU A 108 -7.54 15.86 -0.34
N VAL A 109 -6.57 15.55 -1.19
CA VAL A 109 -5.98 14.22 -1.30
C VAL A 109 -4.50 14.34 -0.99
N ALA A 110 -4.04 13.64 0.04
CA ALA A 110 -2.62 13.56 0.35
C ALA A 110 -1.95 12.59 -0.63
N PRO A 111 -0.89 13.01 -1.33
CA PRO A 111 -0.13 12.13 -2.22
C PRO A 111 0.60 11.04 -1.42
N ALA A 112 0.95 9.94 -2.08
CA ALA A 112 1.74 8.89 -1.49
C ALA A 112 3.19 9.36 -1.20
N ALA A 113 3.83 8.75 -0.21
CA ALA A 113 5.23 9.05 0.08
C ALA A 113 6.15 8.85 -1.13
N SER A 114 5.88 7.84 -1.96
CA SER A 114 6.62 7.58 -3.21
C SER A 114 6.52 8.69 -4.24
N ASP A 115 5.46 9.48 -4.21
CA ASP A 115 5.30 10.62 -5.12
C ASP A 115 6.08 11.86 -4.64
N ILE A 116 6.11 12.11 -3.35
CA ILE A 116 6.87 13.23 -2.76
C ILE A 116 8.39 12.95 -2.73
N TYR A 117 8.78 11.71 -2.41
CA TYR A 117 10.18 11.28 -2.31
C TYR A 117 10.63 10.49 -3.55
N LYS A 118 10.28 10.96 -4.76
CA LYS A 118 10.63 10.31 -6.04
C LYS A 118 12.12 9.98 -6.16
N ASP A 119 12.98 10.85 -5.63
CA ASP A 119 14.43 10.68 -5.64
C ASP A 119 14.91 9.48 -4.78
N ASN A 120 14.11 9.08 -3.81
CA ASN A 120 14.41 7.98 -2.89
C ASN A 120 13.86 6.64 -3.37
N VAL A 121 12.94 6.63 -4.33
CA VAL A 121 12.38 5.40 -4.91
C VAL A 121 13.42 4.73 -5.81
N PRO A 122 13.48 3.39 -5.88
CA PRO A 122 14.36 2.68 -6.80
C PRO A 122 14.17 3.13 -8.25
N ALA A 123 15.27 3.26 -8.98
CA ALA A 123 15.23 3.63 -10.38
C ALA A 123 14.41 2.60 -11.19
N ASN A 124 13.55 3.07 -12.08
CA ASN A 124 12.66 2.25 -12.90
C ASN A 124 11.57 1.47 -12.13
N ALA A 125 11.29 1.79 -10.86
CA ALA A 125 10.10 1.27 -10.22
C ALA A 125 8.86 1.80 -10.98
N PRO A 126 7.97 0.92 -11.48
CA PRO A 126 6.77 1.34 -12.21
C PRO A 126 5.75 1.89 -11.22
N LEU A 127 5.88 3.17 -10.89
CA LEU A 127 4.94 3.87 -10.02
C LEU A 127 3.65 4.23 -10.77
N LEU A 128 2.58 4.40 -10.02
CA LEU A 128 1.35 5.00 -10.53
C LEU A 128 1.61 6.47 -10.91
N ASP A 129 1.05 6.93 -12.01
CA ASP A 129 1.02 8.36 -12.34
C ASP A 129 0.00 9.10 -11.46
N GLU A 130 0.40 9.32 -10.21
CA GLU A 130 -0.45 9.98 -9.21
C GLU A 130 -0.64 11.46 -9.52
N ASP A 131 0.39 12.13 -10.05
CA ASP A 131 0.31 13.52 -10.46
C ASP A 131 -0.76 13.73 -11.53
N GLY A 132 -0.74 12.93 -12.59
CA GLY A 132 -1.74 13.00 -13.65
C GLY A 132 -3.15 12.71 -13.15
N TYR A 133 -3.30 11.78 -12.21
CA TYR A 133 -4.60 11.51 -11.58
C TYR A 133 -5.10 12.68 -10.72
N LEU A 134 -4.25 13.26 -9.88
CA LEU A 134 -4.61 14.39 -9.02
C LEU A 134 -4.97 15.64 -9.84
N ASP A 135 -4.28 15.89 -10.95
CA ASP A 135 -4.59 16.99 -11.87
C ASP A 135 -5.97 16.81 -12.51
N GLN A 136 -6.29 15.59 -12.97
CA GLN A 136 -7.61 15.26 -13.52
C GLN A 136 -8.71 15.41 -12.47
N LEU A 137 -8.46 14.93 -11.24
CA LEU A 137 -9.40 15.04 -10.14
C LEU A 137 -9.64 16.51 -9.76
N SER A 138 -8.58 17.30 -9.68
CA SER A 138 -8.65 18.75 -9.39
C SER A 138 -9.53 19.46 -10.43
N ALA A 139 -9.28 19.23 -11.71
CA ALA A 139 -10.07 19.81 -12.79
C ALA A 139 -11.55 19.39 -12.71
N ALA A 140 -11.82 18.11 -12.45
CA ALA A 140 -13.18 17.60 -12.33
C ALA A 140 -13.95 18.19 -11.13
N VAL A 141 -13.30 18.30 -9.97
CA VAL A 141 -13.87 18.89 -8.75
C VAL A 141 -14.19 20.38 -8.95
N GLN A 142 -13.25 21.13 -9.55
CA GLN A 142 -13.45 22.56 -9.82
C GLN A 142 -14.58 22.79 -10.83
N ALA A 143 -14.63 22.01 -11.91
CA ALA A 143 -15.69 22.07 -12.90
C ALA A 143 -17.09 21.74 -12.27
N ALA A 144 -17.13 20.92 -11.25
CA ALA A 144 -18.34 20.57 -10.51
C ALA A 144 -18.74 21.59 -9.41
N GLY A 145 -18.01 22.71 -9.28
CA GLY A 145 -18.28 23.75 -8.28
C GLY A 145 -17.71 23.47 -6.88
N GLY A 146 -16.78 22.52 -6.76
CA GLY A 146 -15.99 22.27 -5.54
C GLY A 146 -14.69 23.03 -5.53
N SER A 147 -13.96 22.95 -4.42
CA SER A 147 -12.58 23.45 -4.28
C SER A 147 -11.64 22.27 -4.09
N PHE A 148 -10.51 22.25 -4.78
CA PHE A 148 -9.45 21.27 -4.60
C PHE A 148 -8.25 21.92 -3.92
N VAL A 149 -7.80 21.32 -2.82
CA VAL A 149 -6.62 21.77 -2.08
C VAL A 149 -5.44 20.88 -2.48
N ASP A 150 -4.57 21.43 -3.32
CA ASP A 150 -3.35 20.75 -3.76
C ASP A 150 -2.24 20.99 -2.73
N VAL A 151 -1.81 19.91 -2.07
CA VAL A 151 -0.77 19.95 -1.04
C VAL A 151 0.60 19.48 -1.55
N ARG A 152 0.71 19.03 -2.80
CA ARG A 152 1.95 18.46 -3.39
C ARG A 152 3.14 19.40 -3.25
N GLN A 153 2.97 20.65 -3.66
CA GLN A 153 4.04 21.63 -3.59
C GLN A 153 4.47 21.93 -2.16
N THR A 154 3.51 22.06 -1.25
CA THR A 154 3.79 22.31 0.16
C THR A 154 4.55 21.12 0.79
N LEU A 155 4.09 19.90 0.56
CA LEU A 155 4.78 18.71 1.07
C LEU A 155 6.18 18.55 0.48
N THR A 156 6.35 18.80 -0.81
CA THR A 156 7.66 18.76 -1.48
C THR A 156 8.62 19.80 -0.89
N ALA A 157 8.14 20.99 -0.58
CA ALA A 157 8.97 22.03 0.04
C ALA A 157 9.44 21.65 1.46
N HIS A 158 8.65 20.85 2.18
CA HIS A 158 8.94 20.39 3.53
C HIS A 158 9.48 18.95 3.60
N LYS A 159 9.91 18.35 2.47
CA LYS A 159 10.38 16.96 2.42
C LYS A 159 11.61 16.67 3.28
N SER A 160 12.36 17.70 3.70
CA SER A 160 13.46 17.54 4.65
C SER A 160 13.00 17.38 6.10
N GLU A 161 11.77 17.70 6.39
CA GLU A 161 11.14 17.47 7.67
C GLU A 161 10.56 16.05 7.71
N TYR A 162 10.21 15.55 8.90
CA TYR A 162 9.65 14.21 9.05
C TYR A 162 8.14 14.22 8.77
N ILE A 163 7.75 14.37 7.49
CA ILE A 163 6.35 14.48 7.05
C ILE A 163 5.70 13.13 6.71
N TYR A 164 6.51 12.11 6.43
CA TYR A 164 6.06 10.72 6.22
C TYR A 164 6.91 9.77 7.04
N TYR A 165 6.31 8.67 7.50
CA TYR A 165 7.07 7.60 8.13
C TYR A 165 7.99 6.94 7.10
N ARG A 166 9.22 6.62 7.51
CA ARG A 166 10.20 5.99 6.60
C ARG A 166 9.93 4.52 6.35
N THR A 167 9.25 3.87 7.28
CA THR A 167 9.09 2.41 7.33
C THR A 167 7.63 1.94 7.37
N ASP A 168 6.69 2.82 7.09
CA ASP A 168 5.25 2.50 7.05
C ASP A 168 4.74 2.44 5.63
#